data_410a48934f8c4e50791e74f5bb44a959
#
_entry.id   410a48934f8c4e50791e74f5bb44a959
#
_cell.length_a   1.000
_cell.length_b   1.000
_cell.length_c   1.000
_cell.angle_alpha   90.00
_cell.angle_beta   90.00
_cell.angle_gamma   90.00
#
_symmetry.space_group_name_H-M   'P 1'
#
loop_
_entity.id
_entity.type
_entity.pdbx_description
1 polymer ?
#
loop_
_entity_poly.entity_id
_entity_poly.type
_entity_poly.pdbx_seq_one_letter_code
_entity_poly.pdbx_strand_id
1 'polypeptide(L)'
;MRLTEHPDAEGAKVTQKSQNLDNDFSRAVIGAAVEVQRVLGIGLLESAYAAALAIELDALGLHYLREVPITARYKGHSLGVAFRADFIVENSLLLELKAQESITEAHRAQLLSYLRVSELKLGLLINFHAFPVVKAVHRVVNKLCLFTIS
;
A
#
# COMPACT_ATOMS: atom_id res chain seq x y z
N MET A 1 -30.56 17.39 -31.28
CA MET A 1 -30.76 16.70 -30.16
C MET A 1 -29.53 16.26 -29.51
N ARG A 2 -29.51 16.59 -28.28
CA ARG A 2 -28.45 16.27 -27.63
C ARG A 2 -28.47 14.98 -27.15
N LEU A 3 -27.63 14.25 -27.42
CA LEU A 3 -27.53 13.07 -26.81
C LEU A 3 -27.05 13.23 -25.50
N THR A 4 -27.80 12.75 -24.71
CA THR A 4 -27.48 12.66 -23.36
C THR A 4 -26.16 12.02 -23.19
N GLU A 5 -25.27 12.73 -22.60
CA GLU A 5 -24.11 12.15 -22.10
C GLU A 5 -24.53 11.06 -21.16
N HIS A 6 -24.14 9.85 -21.44
CA HIS A 6 -24.47 8.75 -20.58
C HIS A 6 -23.72 8.94 -19.26
N PRO A 7 -24.41 8.98 -18.13
CA PRO A 7 -23.77 9.07 -16.83
C PRO A 7 -22.76 7.96 -16.61
N ASP A 8 -22.96 6.83 -17.28
CA ASP A 8 -22.09 5.69 -17.17
C ASP A 8 -20.70 5.93 -17.76
N ALA A 9 -20.57 6.79 -18.76
CA ALA A 9 -19.28 7.12 -19.35
C ALA A 9 -18.42 8.01 -18.44
N GLU A 10 -19.03 8.92 -17.70
CA GLU A 10 -18.32 9.73 -16.73
C GLU A 10 -17.90 8.91 -15.50
N GLY A 11 -18.77 8.05 -15.04
CA GLY A 11 -18.44 7.13 -13.95
C GLY A 11 -17.29 6.20 -14.31
N ALA A 12 -17.28 5.68 -15.53
CA ALA A 12 -16.21 4.82 -15.99
C ALA A 12 -14.89 5.58 -16.12
N LYS A 13 -14.90 6.82 -16.57
CA LYS A 13 -13.71 7.65 -16.65
C LYS A 13 -13.11 7.97 -15.28
N VAL A 14 -13.96 8.29 -14.33
CA VAL A 14 -13.51 8.58 -12.96
C VAL A 14 -12.91 7.33 -12.32
N THR A 15 -13.53 6.18 -12.54
CA THR A 15 -13.03 4.92 -12.00
C THR A 15 -11.70 4.53 -12.62
N GLN A 16 -11.55 4.70 -13.93
CA GLN A 16 -10.28 4.45 -14.61
C GLN A 16 -9.18 5.40 -14.15
N LYS A 17 -9.49 6.67 -13.97
CA LYS A 17 -8.53 7.64 -13.49
C LYS A 17 -8.07 7.33 -12.07
N SER A 18 -8.99 6.94 -11.21
CA SER A 18 -8.69 6.51 -9.86
C SER A 18 -7.79 5.27 -9.84
N GLN A 19 -8.11 4.27 -10.68
CA GLN A 19 -7.29 3.08 -10.80
C GLN A 19 -5.90 3.38 -11.36
N ASN A 20 -5.80 4.30 -12.30
CA ASN A 20 -4.53 4.72 -12.86
C ASN A 20 -3.68 5.46 -11.84
N LEU A 21 -4.28 6.31 -11.00
CA LEU A 21 -3.57 7.01 -9.94
C LEU A 21 -3.02 6.03 -8.92
N ASP A 22 -3.81 5.04 -8.50
CA ASP A 22 -3.34 4.01 -7.59
C ASP A 22 -2.19 3.21 -8.20
N ASN A 23 -2.27 2.89 -9.49
CA ASN A 23 -1.19 2.22 -10.19
C ASN A 23 0.06 3.09 -10.29
N ASP A 24 -0.09 4.40 -10.50
CA ASP A 24 1.02 5.33 -10.58
C ASP A 24 1.74 5.44 -9.23
N PHE A 25 1.01 5.52 -8.12
CA PHE A 25 1.65 5.52 -6.79
C PHE A 25 2.38 4.21 -6.51
N SER A 26 1.78 3.08 -6.85
CA SER A 26 2.43 1.78 -6.69
C SER A 26 3.73 1.72 -7.48
N ARG A 27 3.70 2.18 -8.73
CA ARG A 27 4.88 2.18 -9.60
C ARG A 27 5.97 3.08 -9.03
N ALA A 28 5.60 4.27 -8.57
CA ALA A 28 6.54 5.21 -7.98
C ALA A 28 7.18 4.63 -6.71
N VAL A 29 6.38 4.00 -5.86
CA VAL A 29 6.87 3.36 -4.63
C VAL A 29 7.81 2.20 -4.95
N ILE A 30 7.46 1.37 -5.92
CA ILE A 30 8.33 0.25 -6.33
C ILE A 30 9.65 0.78 -6.87
N GLY A 31 9.62 1.83 -7.68
CA GLY A 31 10.83 2.49 -8.16
C GLY A 31 11.69 3.03 -7.02
N ALA A 32 11.08 3.62 -6.01
CA ALA A 32 11.78 4.07 -4.81
C ALA A 32 12.43 2.90 -4.06
N ALA A 33 11.72 1.79 -3.91
CA ALA A 33 12.26 0.59 -3.27
C ALA A 33 13.45 0.02 -4.04
N VAL A 34 13.39 0.02 -5.37
CA VAL A 34 14.51 -0.41 -6.23
C VAL A 34 15.73 0.47 -5.97
N GLU A 35 15.56 1.77 -5.91
CA GLU A 35 16.67 2.70 -5.63
C GLU A 35 17.25 2.49 -4.23
N VAL A 36 16.41 2.28 -3.23
CA VAL A 36 16.86 1.98 -1.87
C VAL A 36 17.75 0.74 -1.86
N GLN A 37 17.29 -0.35 -2.48
CA GLN A 37 18.06 -1.59 -2.51
C GLN A 37 19.33 -1.47 -3.34
N ARG A 38 19.29 -0.69 -4.42
CA ARG A 38 20.48 -0.45 -5.23
C ARG A 38 21.62 0.17 -4.42
N VAL A 39 21.28 1.09 -3.53
CA VAL A 39 22.26 1.79 -2.70
C VAL A 39 22.65 0.99 -1.47
N LEU A 40 21.67 0.42 -0.76
CA LEU A 40 21.92 -0.24 0.53
C LEU A 40 22.23 -1.73 0.41
N GLY A 41 21.82 -2.39 -0.66
CA GLY A 41 21.93 -3.84 -0.76
C GLY A 41 20.96 -4.56 0.15
N ILE A 42 21.25 -5.84 0.44
CA ILE A 42 20.43 -6.66 1.34
C ILE A 42 21.14 -6.82 2.68
N GLY A 43 20.41 -7.29 3.69
CA GLY A 43 21.01 -7.69 4.97
C GLY A 43 20.92 -6.66 6.08
N LEU A 44 20.30 -5.51 5.83
CA LEU A 44 20.13 -4.51 6.88
C LEU A 44 18.81 -4.74 7.64
N LEU A 45 18.67 -4.03 8.74
CA LEU A 45 17.42 -4.04 9.51
C LEU A 45 16.30 -3.39 8.71
N GLU A 46 15.08 -3.87 8.93
CA GLU A 46 13.88 -3.32 8.30
C GLU A 46 13.76 -1.81 8.50
N SER A 47 14.10 -1.32 9.70
CA SER A 47 14.06 0.11 10.02
C SER A 47 14.98 0.97 9.15
N ALA A 48 16.11 0.42 8.72
CA ALA A 48 17.03 1.13 7.83
C ALA A 48 16.39 1.33 6.45
N TYR A 49 15.76 0.29 5.93
CA TYR A 49 15.06 0.37 4.64
C TYR A 49 13.88 1.34 4.71
N ALA A 50 13.16 1.33 5.83
CA ALA A 50 12.04 2.25 6.02
C ALA A 50 12.52 3.71 6.00
N ALA A 51 13.60 4.00 6.70
CA ALA A 51 14.16 5.36 6.73
C ALA A 51 14.64 5.80 5.34
N ALA A 52 15.28 4.91 4.59
CA ALA A 52 15.73 5.21 3.24
C ALA A 52 14.55 5.40 2.28
N LEU A 53 13.51 4.56 2.40
CA LEU A 53 12.33 4.69 1.57
C LEU A 53 11.64 6.04 1.80
N ALA A 54 11.56 6.49 3.04
CA ALA A 54 11.00 7.81 3.36
C ALA A 54 11.73 8.92 2.62
N ILE A 55 13.06 8.85 2.57
CA ILE A 55 13.88 9.84 1.83
C ILE A 55 13.51 9.82 0.33
N GLU A 56 13.36 8.63 -0.25
CA GLU A 56 13.00 8.50 -1.66
C GLU A 56 11.58 9.02 -1.94
N LEU A 57 10.63 8.74 -1.05
CA LEU A 57 9.26 9.24 -1.19
C LEU A 57 9.21 10.77 -1.10
N ASP A 58 10.00 11.36 -0.21
CA ASP A 58 10.15 12.81 -0.12
C ASP A 58 10.68 13.40 -1.43
N ALA A 59 11.70 12.77 -1.99
CA ALA A 59 12.30 13.21 -3.25
C ALA A 59 11.30 13.16 -4.42
N LEU A 60 10.34 12.23 -4.37
CA LEU A 60 9.29 12.11 -5.38
C LEU A 60 8.11 13.05 -5.13
N GLY A 61 8.11 13.79 -4.04
CA GLY A 61 7.01 14.67 -3.68
C GLY A 61 5.74 13.95 -3.24
N LEU A 62 5.85 12.69 -2.84
CA LEU A 62 4.71 11.91 -2.37
C LEU A 62 4.43 12.18 -0.90
N HIS A 63 3.17 12.36 -0.57
CA HIS A 63 2.75 12.52 0.82
C HIS A 63 2.60 11.14 1.45
N TYR A 64 3.08 10.99 2.66
CA TYR A 64 2.96 9.72 3.37
C TYR A 64 2.95 9.95 4.88
N LEU A 65 2.41 8.95 5.57
CA LEU A 65 2.49 8.85 7.02
C LEU A 65 3.26 7.57 7.34
N ARG A 66 4.03 7.60 8.42
CA ARG A 66 4.80 6.44 8.88
C ARG A 66 4.29 5.95 10.22
N GLU A 67 4.40 4.64 10.44
CA GLU A 67 4.05 4.02 11.71
C GLU A 67 2.67 4.43 12.21
N VAL A 68 1.70 4.28 11.32
CA VAL A 68 0.34 4.77 11.55
C VAL A 68 -0.44 3.78 12.40
N PRO A 69 -0.86 4.16 13.61
CA PRO A 69 -1.68 3.26 14.43
C PRO A 69 -3.08 3.18 13.83
N ILE A 70 -3.54 1.96 13.61
CA ILE A 70 -4.87 1.69 13.04
C ILE A 70 -5.74 1.02 14.11
N THR A 71 -6.85 1.66 14.43
CA THR A 71 -7.79 1.16 15.41
C THR A 71 -8.79 0.22 14.76
N ALA A 72 -9.03 -0.93 15.35
CA ALA A 72 -10.05 -1.86 14.91
C ALA A 72 -11.33 -1.67 15.72
N ARG A 73 -12.46 -2.03 15.13
CA ARG A 73 -13.75 -2.05 15.80
C ARG A 73 -14.37 -3.44 15.68
N TYR A 74 -15.09 -3.82 16.71
CA TYR A 74 -15.86 -5.06 16.72
C TYR A 74 -17.26 -4.77 17.21
N LYS A 75 -18.24 -4.92 16.34
CA LYS A 75 -19.67 -4.67 16.65
C LYS A 75 -19.88 -3.31 17.31
N GLY A 76 -19.24 -2.27 16.75
CA GLY A 76 -19.35 -0.91 17.24
C GLY A 76 -18.43 -0.55 18.41
N HIS A 77 -17.74 -1.53 18.98
CA HIS A 77 -16.83 -1.32 20.10
C HIS A 77 -15.40 -1.14 19.61
N SER A 78 -14.69 -0.15 20.13
CA SER A 78 -13.28 0.02 19.82
C SER A 78 -12.46 -1.06 20.50
N LEU A 79 -11.59 -1.70 19.74
CA LEU A 79 -10.65 -2.68 20.26
C LEU A 79 -9.27 -2.09 20.53
N GLY A 80 -9.11 -0.76 20.34
CA GLY A 80 -7.83 -0.11 20.42
C GLY A 80 -7.01 -0.32 19.15
N VAL A 81 -5.70 -0.10 19.25
CA VAL A 81 -4.80 -0.24 18.10
C VAL A 81 -4.63 -1.70 17.75
N ALA A 82 -5.05 -2.08 16.55
CA ALA A 82 -4.91 -3.45 16.06
C ALA A 82 -3.55 -3.69 15.40
N PHE A 83 -2.98 -2.66 14.75
CA PHE A 83 -1.68 -2.75 14.14
C PHE A 83 -1.13 -1.34 13.84
N ARG A 84 0.16 -1.29 13.48
CA ARG A 84 0.78 -0.06 12.99
C ARG A 84 1.21 -0.29 11.56
N ALA A 85 0.67 0.52 10.64
CA ALA A 85 1.08 0.45 9.24
C ALA A 85 2.45 1.10 9.08
N ASP A 86 3.37 0.47 8.36
CA ASP A 86 4.70 1.04 8.14
C ASP A 86 4.60 2.36 7.39
N PHE A 87 3.80 2.39 6.32
CA PHE A 87 3.53 3.60 5.55
C PHE A 87 2.09 3.59 5.05
N ILE A 88 1.50 4.76 4.98
CA ILE A 88 0.31 5.00 4.18
C ILE A 88 0.65 6.14 3.23
N VAL A 89 0.67 5.85 1.93
CA VAL A 89 1.09 6.79 0.89
C VAL A 89 -0.15 7.36 0.22
N GLU A 90 -0.22 8.68 0.14
CA GLU A 90 -1.30 9.41 -0.53
C GLU A 90 -2.69 8.99 -0.05
N ASN A 91 -2.82 8.66 1.23
CA ASN A 91 -4.06 8.21 1.87
C ASN A 91 -4.72 7.01 1.16
N SER A 92 -4.01 6.28 0.35
CA SER A 92 -4.58 5.22 -0.48
C SER A 92 -3.81 3.92 -0.51
N LEU A 93 -2.50 3.96 -0.33
CA LEU A 93 -1.64 2.80 -0.49
C LEU A 93 -0.97 2.44 0.84
N LEU A 94 -1.23 1.25 1.34
CA LEU A 94 -0.61 0.74 2.55
C LEU A 94 0.65 -0.04 2.20
N LEU A 95 1.78 0.30 2.83
CA LEU A 95 3.02 -0.42 2.63
C LEU A 95 3.40 -1.16 3.91
N GLU A 96 3.75 -2.43 3.75
CA GLU A 96 4.37 -3.24 4.77
C GLU A 96 5.75 -3.67 4.29
N LEU A 97 6.77 -3.29 5.03
CA LEU A 97 8.15 -3.62 4.69
C LEU A 97 8.60 -4.83 5.47
N LYS A 98 9.35 -5.67 4.82
CA LYS A 98 9.97 -6.85 5.44
C LYS A 98 11.44 -6.92 5.02
N ALA A 99 12.23 -7.58 5.86
CA ALA A 99 13.64 -7.87 5.57
C ALA A 99 13.93 -9.30 6.05
N GLN A 100 13.23 -10.27 5.46
CA GLN A 100 13.24 -11.67 5.87
C GLN A 100 13.60 -12.58 4.70
N GLU A 101 14.09 -13.77 4.99
CA GLU A 101 14.47 -14.72 3.96
C GLU A 101 13.30 -15.09 3.05
N SER A 102 12.10 -15.21 3.59
CA SER A 102 10.93 -15.56 2.80
C SER A 102 9.68 -14.86 3.30
N ILE A 103 8.77 -14.63 2.36
CA ILE A 103 7.43 -14.12 2.64
C ILE A 103 6.47 -15.30 2.55
N THR A 104 5.63 -15.46 3.58
CA THR A 104 4.68 -16.55 3.67
C THR A 104 3.26 -16.09 3.32
N GLU A 105 2.37 -17.06 3.12
CA GLU A 105 0.95 -16.76 2.94
C GLU A 105 0.36 -16.05 4.17
N ALA A 106 0.91 -16.33 5.36
CA ALA A 106 0.50 -15.64 6.59
C ALA A 106 0.79 -14.14 6.52
N HIS A 107 1.93 -13.75 5.95
CA HIS A 107 2.25 -12.34 5.75
C HIS A 107 1.27 -11.65 4.81
N ARG A 108 0.88 -12.33 3.73
CA ARG A 108 -0.10 -11.79 2.78
C ARG A 108 -1.49 -11.68 3.40
N ALA A 109 -1.90 -12.70 4.15
CA ALA A 109 -3.18 -12.70 4.86
C ALA A 109 -3.23 -11.57 5.89
N GLN A 110 -2.11 -11.33 6.57
CA GLN A 110 -2.00 -10.23 7.52
C GLN A 110 -2.20 -8.87 6.83
N LEU A 111 -1.54 -8.66 5.69
CA LEU A 111 -1.72 -7.41 4.94
C LEU A 111 -3.17 -7.23 4.49
N LEU A 112 -3.81 -8.29 4.03
CA LEU A 112 -5.23 -8.22 3.66
C LEU A 112 -6.11 -7.83 4.86
N SER A 113 -5.84 -8.39 6.04
CA SER A 113 -6.55 -8.02 7.26
C SER A 113 -6.33 -6.54 7.61
N TYR A 114 -5.11 -6.05 7.42
CA TYR A 114 -4.79 -4.64 7.65
C TYR A 114 -5.56 -3.73 6.69
N LEU A 115 -5.67 -4.13 5.43
CA LEU A 115 -6.45 -3.37 4.44
C LEU A 115 -7.93 -3.31 4.81
N ARG A 116 -8.48 -4.43 5.31
CA ARG A 116 -9.87 -4.48 5.72
C ARG A 116 -10.14 -3.57 6.91
N VAL A 117 -9.26 -3.60 7.90
CA VAL A 117 -9.41 -2.78 9.11
C VAL A 117 -9.24 -1.30 8.79
N SER A 118 -8.30 -0.94 7.93
CA SER A 118 -8.04 0.45 7.55
C SER A 118 -8.96 0.96 6.44
N GLU A 119 -9.76 0.09 5.84
CA GLU A 119 -10.64 0.42 4.71
C GLU A 119 -9.88 0.93 3.48
N LEU A 120 -8.66 0.49 3.32
CA LEU A 120 -7.85 0.77 2.13
C LEU A 120 -7.98 -0.37 1.14
N LYS A 121 -7.90 -0.04 -0.15
CA LYS A 121 -8.09 -1.02 -1.22
C LYS A 121 -6.82 -1.74 -1.61
N LEU A 122 -5.69 -1.09 -1.47
CA LEU A 122 -4.45 -1.59 -2.04
C LEU A 122 -3.32 -1.55 -1.03
N GLY A 123 -2.57 -2.64 -0.97
CA GLY A 123 -1.36 -2.73 -0.18
C GLY A 123 -0.22 -3.35 -0.96
N LEU A 124 0.99 -2.99 -0.60
CA LEU A 124 2.21 -3.60 -1.11
C LEU A 124 3.00 -4.16 0.07
N LEU A 125 3.39 -5.41 -0.06
CA LEU A 125 4.32 -6.05 0.85
C LEU A 125 5.67 -6.09 0.13
N ILE A 126 6.68 -5.42 0.66
CA ILE A 126 7.98 -5.27 0.00
C ILE A 126 9.04 -5.94 0.85
N ASN A 127 9.70 -6.97 0.32
CA ASN A 127 10.75 -7.67 1.03
C ASN A 127 12.13 -7.25 0.51
N PHE A 128 12.81 -6.42 1.29
CA PHE A 128 14.13 -5.91 0.93
C PHE A 128 15.26 -6.93 1.06
N HIS A 129 15.01 -8.09 1.64
CA HIS A 129 16.01 -9.14 1.75
C HIS A 129 16.20 -9.89 0.43
N ALA A 130 15.21 -9.86 -0.45
CA ALA A 130 15.26 -10.53 -1.75
C ALA A 130 15.77 -9.60 -2.83
N PHE A 131 16.69 -10.11 -3.65
CA PHE A 131 17.24 -9.35 -4.78
C PHE A 131 16.85 -10.01 -6.11
N PRO A 132 16.39 -9.25 -7.09
CA PRO A 132 16.07 -7.82 -7.01
C PRO A 132 14.72 -7.60 -6.32
N VAL A 133 14.62 -6.52 -5.57
CA VAL A 133 13.43 -6.24 -4.76
C VAL A 133 12.15 -6.16 -5.59
N VAL A 134 12.26 -5.75 -6.84
CA VAL A 134 11.10 -5.66 -7.73
C VAL A 134 10.37 -7.01 -7.86
N LYS A 135 11.08 -8.12 -7.73
CA LYS A 135 10.48 -9.46 -7.77
C LYS A 135 9.92 -9.90 -6.42
N ALA A 136 10.18 -9.14 -5.39
CA ALA A 136 9.72 -9.43 -4.03
C ALA A 136 8.70 -8.42 -3.53
N VAL A 137 7.96 -7.81 -4.43
CA VAL A 137 6.83 -6.95 -4.14
C VAL A 137 5.57 -7.75 -4.35
N HIS A 138 4.76 -7.87 -3.29
CA HIS A 138 3.49 -8.58 -3.36
C HIS A 138 2.35 -7.57 -3.27
N ARG A 139 1.53 -7.54 -4.29
CA ARG A 139 0.38 -6.65 -4.36
C ARG A 139 -0.83 -7.35 -3.78
N VAL A 140 -1.49 -6.73 -2.83
CA VAL A 140 -2.70 -7.27 -2.20
C VAL A 140 -3.83 -6.27 -2.39
N VAL A 141 -4.97 -6.76 -2.87
CA VAL A 141 -6.14 -5.94 -3.15
C VAL A 141 -7.27 -6.36 -2.24
N ASN A 142 -7.86 -5.39 -1.56
CA ASN A 142 -9.02 -5.62 -0.71
C ASN A 142 -10.29 -5.40 -1.51
N LYS A 143 -10.86 -6.46 -2.00
CA LYS A 143 -12.08 -6.40 -2.81
C LYS A 143 -13.33 -6.16 -1.97
N LEU A 144 -13.27 -6.41 -0.66
CA LEU A 144 -14.43 -6.26 0.22
C LEU A 144 -14.79 -4.81 0.49
N CYS A 145 -13.88 -3.86 0.24
CA CYS A 145 -14.22 -2.45 0.34
C CYS A 145 -15.35 -2.03 -0.57
N LEU A 146 -15.63 -2.82 -1.62
CA LEU A 146 -16.70 -2.54 -2.55
C LEU A 146 -18.08 -2.92 -2.03
N PHE A 147 -18.13 -3.65 -0.93
CA PHE A 147 -19.38 -4.20 -0.39
C PHE A 147 -19.77 -3.62 0.95
N THR A 148 -19.07 -2.61 1.43
CA THR A 148 -19.38 -2.01 2.72
C THR A 148 -20.41 -0.92 2.66
N ILE A 149 -21.13 -0.82 1.56
CA ILE A 149 -22.13 0.18 1.44
C ILE A 149 -23.47 -0.43 1.66
N SER A 150 -23.94 -0.39 2.78
CA SER A 150 -25.34 -0.76 2.97
C SER A 150 -25.89 -0.19 4.26
#